data_861d5c71890b3235fcbbe3628178b8f8
#
_entry.id   861d5c71890b3235fcbbe3628178b8f8
#
_cell.length_a   1.000
_cell.length_b   1.000
_cell.length_c   1.000
_cell.angle_alpha   90.00
_cell.angle_beta   90.00
_cell.angle_gamma   90.00
#
_symmetry.space_group_name_H-M   'P 1'
#
loop_
_entity.id
_entity.type
_entity.pdbx_description
1 polymer ?
#
loop_
_entity_poly.entity_id
_entity_poly.type
_entity_poly.pdbx_seq_one_letter_code
_entity_poly.pdbx_strand_id
1 'polypeptide(L)'
;MFADGVTSITEPARTRDHTELALEGFGARVERNGRTASVYGMGAENGAVELSAQSLDVPGDLSAAVFFIAAASLLPESNLLIHNVGLNPTRTAILDVMSGMGASISIVSPRLAQGEVVGDLVVRGAQLKGGKFAGEMIPLLIDELPMLAALGPYTEEGIEIRDAKELRVKESDRVAALAENLRRMGAKVEERPDGLRVEGRPAGRLRGAEIDPRGDHRIAMAFAVAGLGAEGETKIRGAECAGVSYPEFFKELERLAER
;
A
#
# COMPACT_ATOMS: atom_id res chain seq x y z
N MET A 1 -1.09 -24.70 -15.56
CA MET A 1 -0.88 -24.91 -17.00
C MET A 1 -0.46 -26.33 -17.36
N PHE A 2 0.19 -27.09 -16.47
CA PHE A 2 0.61 -28.50 -16.70
C PHE A 2 -0.51 -29.54 -16.49
N ALA A 3 -1.65 -29.13 -15.92
CA ALA A 3 -2.78 -30.01 -15.70
C ALA A 3 -3.52 -30.31 -17.02
N ASP A 4 -4.21 -31.44 -17.09
CA ASP A 4 -5.19 -31.70 -18.14
C ASP A 4 -6.48 -30.94 -17.85
N GLY A 5 -7.03 -30.27 -18.85
CA GLY A 5 -8.29 -29.52 -18.72
C GLY A 5 -8.15 -28.15 -18.06
N VAL A 6 -9.16 -27.75 -17.29
CA VAL A 6 -9.30 -26.39 -16.74
C VAL A 6 -9.11 -26.40 -15.23
N THR A 7 -8.23 -25.51 -14.74
CA THR A 7 -8.11 -25.24 -13.31
C THR A 7 -8.78 -23.90 -13.00
N SER A 8 -9.76 -23.90 -12.11
CA SER A 8 -10.50 -22.70 -11.73
C SER A 8 -10.34 -22.40 -10.25
N ILE A 9 -10.17 -21.12 -9.92
CA ILE A 9 -10.09 -20.62 -8.55
C ILE A 9 -11.14 -19.53 -8.40
N THR A 10 -11.96 -19.62 -7.35
CA THR A 10 -12.94 -18.60 -6.99
C THR A 10 -12.50 -17.92 -5.70
N GLU A 11 -12.29 -16.62 -5.77
CA GLU A 11 -11.87 -15.81 -4.63
C GLU A 11 -13.07 -15.43 -3.74
N PRO A 12 -12.92 -15.42 -2.41
CA PRO A 12 -13.96 -14.96 -1.49
C PRO A 12 -14.22 -13.44 -1.62
N ALA A 13 -13.17 -12.68 -1.92
CA ALA A 13 -13.20 -11.25 -2.25
C ALA A 13 -12.28 -11.02 -3.44
N ARG A 14 -12.50 -9.92 -4.18
CA ARG A 14 -11.62 -9.57 -5.29
C ARG A 14 -10.23 -9.23 -4.76
N THR A 15 -9.20 -9.85 -5.34
CA THR A 15 -7.80 -9.58 -5.06
C THR A 15 -7.07 -9.08 -6.31
N ARG A 16 -5.74 -9.14 -6.33
CA ARG A 16 -4.88 -8.67 -7.43
C ARG A 16 -4.91 -9.63 -8.60
N ASP A 17 -5.00 -9.11 -9.82
CA ASP A 17 -5.12 -9.87 -11.07
C ASP A 17 -3.87 -9.82 -11.97
N HIS A 18 -2.71 -9.42 -11.42
CA HIS A 18 -1.46 -9.34 -12.18
C HIS A 18 -1.06 -10.68 -12.82
N THR A 19 -1.29 -11.80 -12.12
CA THR A 19 -0.92 -13.13 -12.63
C THR A 19 -1.74 -13.50 -13.84
N GLU A 20 -3.03 -13.24 -13.82
CA GLU A 20 -3.94 -13.48 -14.93
C GLU A 20 -3.54 -12.66 -16.16
N LEU A 21 -3.28 -11.37 -15.95
CA LEU A 21 -2.85 -10.44 -17.00
C LEU A 21 -1.48 -10.84 -17.58
N ALA A 22 -0.54 -11.21 -16.74
CA ALA A 22 0.76 -11.68 -17.18
C ALA A 22 0.66 -12.98 -17.98
N LEU A 23 -0.11 -13.97 -17.51
CA LEU A 23 -0.31 -15.22 -18.22
C LEU A 23 -0.95 -15.01 -19.60
N GLU A 24 -1.96 -14.15 -19.71
CA GLU A 24 -2.54 -13.75 -21.00
C GLU A 24 -1.48 -13.09 -21.90
N GLY A 25 -0.69 -12.17 -21.36
CA GLY A 25 0.42 -11.52 -22.07
C GLY A 25 1.47 -12.51 -22.59
N PHE A 26 1.75 -13.57 -21.85
CA PHE A 26 2.65 -14.65 -22.27
C PHE A 26 1.97 -15.68 -23.21
N GLY A 27 0.70 -15.51 -23.54
CA GLY A 27 -0.03 -16.35 -24.49
C GLY A 27 -0.76 -17.54 -23.87
N ALA A 28 -0.85 -17.61 -22.55
CA ALA A 28 -1.69 -18.61 -21.88
C ALA A 28 -3.18 -18.26 -22.05
N ARG A 29 -4.03 -19.30 -22.16
CA ARG A 29 -5.48 -19.10 -22.16
C ARG A 29 -5.97 -18.97 -20.73
N VAL A 30 -6.44 -17.77 -20.38
CA VAL A 30 -7.05 -17.44 -19.10
C VAL A 30 -8.45 -16.88 -19.34
N GLU A 31 -9.41 -17.28 -18.55
CA GLU A 31 -10.76 -16.71 -18.55
C GLU A 31 -11.08 -16.16 -17.15
N ARG A 32 -11.65 -14.97 -17.12
CA ARG A 32 -12.06 -14.29 -15.90
C ARG A 32 -13.56 -14.06 -15.91
N ASN A 33 -14.26 -14.58 -14.91
CA ASN A 33 -15.70 -14.41 -14.74
C ASN A 33 -16.01 -14.02 -13.30
N GLY A 34 -16.30 -12.74 -13.07
CA GLY A 34 -16.51 -12.17 -11.75
C GLY A 34 -15.29 -12.37 -10.86
N ARG A 35 -15.41 -13.23 -9.83
CA ARG A 35 -14.34 -13.60 -8.89
C ARG A 35 -13.68 -14.93 -9.21
N THR A 36 -13.96 -15.50 -10.36
CA THR A 36 -13.38 -16.78 -10.77
C THR A 36 -12.37 -16.57 -11.89
N ALA A 37 -11.15 -17.01 -11.68
CA ALA A 37 -10.12 -17.11 -12.70
C ALA A 37 -9.95 -18.58 -13.10
N SER A 38 -9.88 -18.84 -14.40
CA SER A 38 -9.74 -20.16 -14.98
C SER A 38 -8.56 -20.20 -15.94
N VAL A 39 -7.65 -21.14 -15.75
CA VAL A 39 -6.48 -21.36 -16.61
C VAL A 39 -6.66 -22.69 -17.33
N TYR A 40 -6.53 -22.66 -18.64
CA TYR A 40 -6.61 -23.86 -19.48
C TYR A 40 -5.24 -24.54 -19.53
N GLY A 41 -5.19 -25.75 -19.03
CA GLY A 41 -4.00 -26.57 -19.06
C GLY A 41 -3.79 -27.22 -20.42
N MET A 42 -2.54 -27.44 -20.78
CA MET A 42 -2.14 -28.09 -22.04
C MET A 42 -1.91 -29.60 -21.90
N GLY A 43 -1.96 -30.12 -20.64
CA GLY A 43 -1.67 -31.51 -20.34
C GLY A 43 -0.18 -31.85 -20.32
N ALA A 44 0.21 -32.74 -19.40
CA ALA A 44 1.60 -33.16 -19.28
C ALA A 44 2.09 -33.99 -20.51
N GLU A 45 1.18 -34.64 -21.20
CA GLU A 45 1.50 -35.49 -22.39
C GLU A 45 1.79 -34.67 -23.66
N ASN A 46 1.35 -33.39 -23.71
CA ASN A 46 1.55 -32.51 -24.87
C ASN A 46 2.92 -31.78 -24.87
N GLY A 47 3.81 -32.12 -23.95
CA GLY A 47 5.15 -31.54 -23.85
C GLY A 47 5.20 -30.27 -22.97
N ALA A 48 6.22 -29.47 -23.18
CA ALA A 48 6.40 -28.21 -22.45
C ALA A 48 5.30 -27.20 -22.82
N VAL A 49 4.79 -26.48 -21.81
CA VAL A 49 3.92 -25.33 -22.05
C VAL A 49 4.73 -24.25 -22.77
N GLU A 50 4.39 -23.93 -24.00
CA GLU A 50 5.04 -22.87 -24.74
C GLU A 50 4.39 -21.54 -24.39
N LEU A 51 5.20 -20.65 -23.80
CA LEU A 51 4.84 -19.26 -23.56
C LEU A 51 5.64 -18.37 -24.50
N SER A 52 5.01 -17.32 -24.99
CA SER A 52 5.65 -16.32 -25.83
C SER A 52 6.55 -15.41 -24.99
N ALA A 53 7.84 -15.33 -25.32
CA ALA A 53 8.75 -14.39 -24.66
C ALA A 53 8.25 -12.94 -24.80
N GLN A 54 8.32 -12.19 -23.72
CA GLN A 54 7.92 -10.78 -23.66
C GLN A 54 9.07 -9.92 -23.17
N SER A 55 9.13 -8.69 -23.65
CA SER A 55 9.95 -7.64 -23.05
C SER A 55 9.05 -6.81 -22.13
N LEU A 56 9.35 -6.83 -20.85
CA LEU A 56 8.53 -6.18 -19.83
C LEU A 56 9.27 -4.99 -19.21
N ASP A 57 8.57 -3.86 -19.16
CA ASP A 57 9.01 -2.67 -18.44
C ASP A 57 8.23 -2.59 -17.13
N VAL A 58 8.85 -3.01 -16.03
CA VAL A 58 8.19 -3.13 -14.74
C VAL A 58 7.98 -1.75 -14.14
N PRO A 59 6.73 -1.31 -13.90
CA PRO A 59 6.45 -0.01 -13.30
C PRO A 59 6.80 0.02 -11.82
N GLY A 60 6.85 1.23 -11.25
CA GLY A 60 6.96 1.44 -9.82
C GLY A 60 5.76 0.83 -9.06
N ASP A 61 6.03 0.23 -7.92
CA ASP A 61 4.99 -0.36 -7.06
C ASP A 61 4.19 0.73 -6.34
N LEU A 62 2.86 0.72 -6.52
CA LEU A 62 1.98 1.68 -5.87
C LEU A 62 2.02 1.56 -4.34
N SER A 63 2.15 0.36 -3.78
CA SER A 63 2.28 0.18 -2.33
C SER A 63 3.54 0.81 -1.76
N ALA A 64 4.64 0.85 -2.53
CA ALA A 64 5.85 1.58 -2.19
C ALA A 64 5.65 3.10 -2.35
N ALA A 65 4.99 3.52 -3.43
CA ALA A 65 4.70 4.93 -3.69
C ALA A 65 3.80 5.57 -2.62
N VAL A 66 2.89 4.79 -1.99
CA VAL A 66 1.95 5.27 -0.97
C VAL A 66 2.65 5.96 0.20
N PHE A 67 3.84 5.54 0.61
CA PHE A 67 4.59 6.21 1.67
C PHE A 67 4.99 7.64 1.27
N PHE A 68 5.40 7.85 0.04
CA PHE A 68 5.73 9.17 -0.50
C PHE A 68 4.48 10.00 -0.78
N ILE A 69 3.39 9.38 -1.23
CA ILE A 69 2.08 10.03 -1.37
C ILE A 69 1.61 10.54 -0.01
N ALA A 70 1.73 9.73 1.03
CA ALA A 70 1.38 10.09 2.40
C ALA A 70 2.27 11.22 2.92
N ALA A 71 3.59 11.16 2.72
CA ALA A 71 4.53 12.19 3.12
C ALA A 71 4.21 13.54 2.44
N ALA A 72 4.00 13.54 1.12
CA ALA A 72 3.66 14.75 0.39
C ALA A 72 2.28 15.30 0.78
N SER A 73 1.30 14.44 1.08
CA SER A 73 -0.01 14.89 1.56
C SER A 73 0.04 15.50 2.96
N LEU A 74 0.93 14.99 3.82
CA LEU A 74 1.11 15.44 5.20
C LEU A 74 1.79 16.80 5.30
N LEU A 75 2.79 17.06 4.44
CA LEU A 75 3.63 18.24 4.52
C LEU A 75 3.03 19.39 3.69
N PRO A 76 2.75 20.55 4.32
CA PRO A 76 2.30 21.75 3.59
C PRO A 76 3.29 22.13 2.50
N GLU A 77 2.80 22.73 1.40
CA GLU A 77 3.60 23.22 0.27
C GLU A 77 4.33 22.12 -0.54
N SER A 78 4.16 20.84 -0.20
CA SER A 78 4.69 19.74 -0.99
C SER A 78 4.10 19.73 -2.39
N ASN A 79 4.96 19.43 -3.36
CA ASN A 79 4.58 19.18 -4.75
C ASN A 79 5.50 18.08 -5.30
N LEU A 80 5.03 16.84 -5.21
CA LEU A 80 5.79 15.65 -5.55
C LEU A 80 5.28 15.04 -6.85
N LEU A 81 6.19 14.72 -7.76
CA LEU A 81 5.93 13.95 -8.97
C LEU A 81 6.56 12.56 -8.81
N ILE A 82 5.75 11.52 -8.91
CA ILE A 82 6.18 10.12 -8.88
C ILE A 82 5.96 9.54 -10.27
N HIS A 83 7.05 9.12 -10.92
CA HIS A 83 7.00 8.63 -12.29
C HIS A 83 6.71 7.15 -12.40
N ASN A 84 6.03 6.78 -13.49
CA ASN A 84 5.86 5.42 -13.98
C ASN A 84 5.32 4.44 -12.91
N VAL A 85 4.24 4.81 -12.23
CA VAL A 85 3.61 3.98 -11.20
C VAL A 85 2.60 3.03 -11.85
N GLY A 86 2.56 1.77 -11.41
CA GLY A 86 1.54 0.81 -11.78
C GLY A 86 0.17 1.23 -11.24
N LEU A 87 -0.80 1.34 -12.13
CA LEU A 87 -2.16 1.81 -11.83
C LEU A 87 -3.20 0.73 -12.15
N ASN A 88 -2.86 -0.52 -11.89
CA ASN A 88 -3.83 -1.61 -12.01
C ASN A 88 -5.05 -1.33 -11.11
N PRO A 89 -6.29 -1.43 -11.65
CA PRO A 89 -7.51 -1.12 -10.87
C PRO A 89 -7.68 -1.94 -9.60
N THR A 90 -7.05 -3.13 -9.51
CA THR A 90 -7.07 -3.96 -8.28
C THR A 90 -6.11 -3.46 -7.20
N ARG A 91 -5.28 -2.45 -7.52
CA ARG A 91 -4.29 -1.84 -6.61
C ARG A 91 -4.63 -0.40 -6.24
N THR A 92 -5.41 0.31 -7.06
CA THR A 92 -5.62 1.76 -6.95
C THR A 92 -6.63 2.18 -5.90
N ALA A 93 -7.28 1.26 -5.18
CA ALA A 93 -8.22 1.58 -4.10
C ALA A 93 -7.66 2.59 -3.07
N ILE A 94 -6.36 2.54 -2.81
CA ILE A 94 -5.70 3.50 -1.90
C ILE A 94 -5.73 4.93 -2.43
N LEU A 95 -5.64 5.16 -3.74
CA LEU A 95 -5.72 6.50 -4.33
C LEU A 95 -7.11 7.10 -4.15
N ASP A 96 -8.16 6.28 -4.34
CA ASP A 96 -9.56 6.69 -4.12
C ASP A 96 -9.80 7.00 -2.64
N VAL A 97 -9.30 6.16 -1.74
CA VAL A 97 -9.38 6.35 -0.29
C VAL A 97 -8.68 7.63 0.13
N MET A 98 -7.44 7.86 -0.27
CA MET A 98 -6.72 9.07 0.10
C MET A 98 -7.34 10.33 -0.51
N SER A 99 -7.82 10.27 -1.75
CA SER A 99 -8.56 11.37 -2.37
C SER A 99 -9.87 11.66 -1.62
N GLY A 100 -10.61 10.63 -1.21
CA GLY A 100 -11.80 10.74 -0.35
C GLY A 100 -11.50 11.36 1.02
N MET A 101 -10.31 11.13 1.55
CA MET A 101 -9.80 11.78 2.76
C MET A 101 -9.38 13.24 2.52
N GLY A 102 -9.37 13.73 1.29
CA GLY A 102 -8.98 15.10 0.94
C GLY A 102 -7.55 15.25 0.42
N ALA A 103 -6.82 14.17 0.19
CA ALA A 103 -5.50 14.25 -0.42
C ALA A 103 -5.58 14.81 -1.85
N SER A 104 -4.65 15.67 -2.21
CA SER A 104 -4.54 16.26 -3.55
C SER A 104 -3.66 15.38 -4.44
N ILE A 105 -4.28 14.41 -5.10
CA ILE A 105 -3.59 13.46 -5.99
C ILE A 105 -4.16 13.60 -7.40
N SER A 106 -3.27 13.68 -8.39
CA SER A 106 -3.65 13.70 -9.81
C SER A 106 -2.85 12.64 -10.57
N ILE A 107 -3.55 11.82 -11.34
CA ILE A 107 -2.92 10.91 -12.30
C ILE A 107 -2.65 11.70 -13.59
N VAL A 108 -1.41 11.69 -14.05
CA VAL A 108 -0.99 12.34 -15.29
C VAL A 108 -0.34 11.31 -16.22
N SER A 109 -0.42 11.58 -17.53
CA SER A 109 0.16 10.72 -18.56
C SER A 109 -0.20 9.23 -18.45
N PRO A 110 -1.48 8.86 -18.17
CA PRO A 110 -1.83 7.44 -18.10
C PRO A 110 -1.66 6.78 -19.48
N ARG A 111 -1.09 5.57 -19.49
CA ARG A 111 -0.92 4.77 -20.69
C ARG A 111 -1.10 3.29 -20.38
N LEU A 112 -1.42 2.51 -21.40
CA LEU A 112 -1.43 1.05 -21.30
C LEU A 112 -0.02 0.53 -21.60
N ALA A 113 0.52 -0.28 -20.69
CA ALA A 113 1.81 -0.96 -20.83
C ALA A 113 1.62 -2.44 -20.48
N GLN A 114 1.88 -3.32 -21.44
CA GLN A 114 1.78 -4.79 -21.29
C GLN A 114 0.49 -5.29 -20.62
N GLY A 115 -0.64 -4.71 -21.02
CA GLY A 115 -1.96 -5.09 -20.51
C GLY A 115 -2.39 -4.40 -19.20
N GLU A 116 -1.50 -3.62 -18.57
CA GLU A 116 -1.81 -2.87 -17.35
C GLU A 116 -1.68 -1.36 -17.55
N VAL A 117 -2.46 -0.59 -16.80
CA VAL A 117 -2.35 0.86 -16.79
C VAL A 117 -1.17 1.29 -15.94
N VAL A 118 -0.37 2.21 -16.46
CA VAL A 118 0.71 2.90 -15.75
C VAL A 118 0.59 4.40 -15.96
N GLY A 119 1.15 5.19 -15.07
CA GLY A 119 1.11 6.66 -15.19
C GLY A 119 2.00 7.34 -14.16
N ASP A 120 2.00 8.66 -14.20
CA ASP A 120 2.68 9.48 -13.22
C ASP A 120 1.67 10.02 -12.21
N LEU A 121 2.09 10.22 -10.97
CA LEU A 121 1.27 10.79 -9.90
C LEU A 121 1.83 12.15 -9.48
N VAL A 122 0.99 13.18 -9.49
CA VAL A 122 1.29 14.48 -8.88
C VAL A 122 0.55 14.56 -7.56
N VAL A 123 1.30 14.77 -6.47
CA VAL A 123 0.76 14.86 -5.11
C VAL A 123 1.14 16.19 -4.49
N ARG A 124 0.19 16.86 -3.87
CA ARG A 124 0.41 18.12 -3.16
C ARG A 124 -0.01 18.02 -1.71
N GLY A 125 0.58 18.87 -0.87
CA GLY A 125 0.19 19.01 0.53
C GLY A 125 -1.29 19.35 0.65
N ALA A 126 -1.97 18.69 1.60
CA ALA A 126 -3.41 18.80 1.80
C ALA A 126 -3.79 18.61 3.26
N GLN A 127 -4.95 19.12 3.64
CA GLN A 127 -5.54 18.83 4.92
C GLN A 127 -6.41 17.57 4.83
N LEU A 128 -6.01 16.54 5.56
CA LEU A 128 -6.69 15.24 5.52
C LEU A 128 -7.82 15.19 6.55
N LYS A 129 -9.00 14.71 6.11
CA LYS A 129 -10.18 14.56 6.99
C LYS A 129 -10.10 13.32 7.87
N GLY A 130 -9.55 12.24 7.37
CA GLY A 130 -9.58 10.94 8.02
C GLY A 130 -10.64 10.01 7.42
N GLY A 131 -10.94 8.90 8.10
CA GLY A 131 -11.92 7.95 7.56
C GLY A 131 -12.10 6.67 8.35
N LYS A 132 -13.10 5.87 7.91
CA LYS A 132 -13.40 4.55 8.45
C LYS A 132 -13.31 3.51 7.34
N PHE A 133 -12.55 2.46 7.59
CA PHE A 133 -12.25 1.41 6.61
C PHE A 133 -12.66 0.06 7.18
N ALA A 134 -13.53 -0.66 6.48
CA ALA A 134 -14.07 -1.95 6.92
C ALA A 134 -14.60 -2.76 5.74
N GLY A 135 -14.88 -4.04 5.96
CA GLY A 135 -15.54 -4.92 4.99
C GLY A 135 -14.74 -5.17 3.73
N GLU A 136 -15.40 -5.11 2.58
CA GLU A 136 -14.83 -5.51 1.28
C GLU A 136 -13.64 -4.67 0.80
N MET A 137 -13.43 -3.48 1.37
CA MET A 137 -12.25 -2.67 1.02
C MET A 137 -10.97 -3.10 1.75
N ILE A 138 -11.08 -3.85 2.84
CA ILE A 138 -9.90 -4.26 3.63
C ILE A 138 -8.92 -5.11 2.82
N PRO A 139 -9.33 -6.16 2.09
CA PRO A 139 -8.40 -6.91 1.23
C PRO A 139 -7.70 -6.05 0.18
N LEU A 140 -8.38 -5.02 -0.36
CA LEU A 140 -7.82 -4.13 -1.38
C LEU A 140 -6.79 -3.14 -0.79
N LEU A 141 -6.83 -2.89 0.51
CA LEU A 141 -6.00 -1.92 1.23
C LEU A 141 -5.03 -2.57 2.22
N ILE A 142 -5.01 -3.90 2.30
CA ILE A 142 -4.36 -4.63 3.41
C ILE A 142 -2.90 -4.22 3.64
N ASP A 143 -2.20 -3.90 2.56
CA ASP A 143 -0.80 -3.52 2.58
C ASP A 143 -0.59 -2.02 2.89
N GLU A 144 -1.59 -1.19 2.67
CA GLU A 144 -1.57 0.26 2.87
C GLU A 144 -2.18 0.69 4.21
N LEU A 145 -2.94 -0.21 4.88
CA LEU A 145 -3.54 0.06 6.19
C LEU A 145 -2.53 0.54 7.25
N PRO A 146 -1.28 0.04 7.31
CA PRO A 146 -0.28 0.57 8.22
C PRO A 146 0.01 2.06 8.00
N MET A 147 0.14 2.49 6.74
CA MET A 147 0.37 3.90 6.41
C MET A 147 -0.85 4.76 6.74
N LEU A 148 -2.06 4.30 6.40
CA LEU A 148 -3.29 5.01 6.75
C LEU A 148 -3.43 5.19 8.27
N ALA A 149 -3.17 4.14 9.05
CA ALA A 149 -3.22 4.21 10.51
C ALA A 149 -2.21 5.24 11.07
N ALA A 150 -0.99 5.26 10.52
CA ALA A 150 0.06 6.21 10.92
C ALA A 150 -0.28 7.67 10.58
N LEU A 151 -1.07 7.90 9.52
CA LEU A 151 -1.62 9.22 9.20
C LEU A 151 -2.74 9.67 10.16
N GLY A 152 -3.39 8.73 10.85
CA GLY A 152 -4.57 9.01 11.69
C GLY A 152 -4.44 10.26 12.57
N PRO A 153 -3.37 10.43 13.36
CA PRO A 153 -3.20 11.58 14.24
C PRO A 153 -3.06 12.93 13.53
N TYR A 154 -2.78 12.92 12.24
CA TYR A 154 -2.62 14.11 11.41
C TYR A 154 -3.88 14.50 10.65
N THR A 155 -4.95 13.71 10.78
CA THR A 155 -6.24 13.96 10.15
C THR A 155 -7.21 14.64 11.12
N GLU A 156 -8.28 15.26 10.62
CA GLU A 156 -9.28 15.95 11.44
C GLU A 156 -10.09 14.97 12.31
N GLU A 157 -10.56 13.87 11.72
CA GLU A 157 -11.49 12.92 12.36
C GLU A 157 -10.80 11.64 12.89
N GLY A 158 -9.53 11.44 12.53
CA GLY A 158 -8.81 10.21 12.83
C GLY A 158 -9.09 9.10 11.82
N ILE A 159 -8.58 7.92 12.13
CA ILE A 159 -8.69 6.72 11.29
C ILE A 159 -9.28 5.58 12.11
N GLU A 160 -10.28 4.90 11.58
CA GLU A 160 -10.82 3.67 12.14
C GLU A 160 -10.69 2.52 11.12
N ILE A 161 -10.07 1.42 11.54
CA ILE A 161 -9.89 0.20 10.74
C ILE A 161 -10.59 -0.95 11.46
N ARG A 162 -11.45 -1.68 10.74
CA ARG A 162 -12.18 -2.86 11.19
C ARG A 162 -12.02 -4.00 10.20
N ASP A 163 -12.41 -5.19 10.61
CA ASP A 163 -12.41 -6.41 9.76
C ASP A 163 -11.04 -6.79 9.19
N ALA A 164 -9.95 -6.25 9.79
CA ALA A 164 -8.58 -6.42 9.35
C ALA A 164 -7.77 -7.40 10.22
N LYS A 165 -8.38 -8.51 10.65
CA LYS A 165 -7.71 -9.54 11.48
C LYS A 165 -6.43 -10.07 10.85
N GLU A 166 -6.36 -10.10 9.51
CA GLU A 166 -5.19 -10.56 8.78
C GLU A 166 -3.93 -9.75 9.10
N LEU A 167 -4.06 -8.47 9.49
CA LEU A 167 -2.91 -7.65 9.91
C LEU A 167 -2.17 -8.22 11.13
N ARG A 168 -2.81 -9.08 11.93
CA ARG A 168 -2.18 -9.68 13.10
C ARG A 168 -1.27 -10.86 12.80
N VAL A 169 -1.36 -11.41 11.59
CA VAL A 169 -0.61 -12.60 11.15
C VAL A 169 0.26 -12.33 9.90
N LYS A 170 0.56 -11.06 9.63
CA LYS A 170 1.52 -10.64 8.60
C LYS A 170 2.96 -10.83 9.13
N GLU A 171 3.92 -10.10 8.62
CA GLU A 171 5.33 -10.14 9.04
C GLU A 171 5.49 -9.85 10.55
N SER A 172 4.55 -9.11 11.11
CA SER A 172 4.37 -8.88 12.54
C SER A 172 2.88 -8.83 12.88
N ASP A 173 2.52 -8.78 14.18
CA ASP A 173 1.21 -8.27 14.57
C ASP A 173 1.18 -6.75 14.31
N ARG A 174 0.78 -6.38 13.07
CA ARG A 174 0.75 -4.99 12.63
C ARG A 174 -0.20 -4.12 13.46
N VAL A 175 -1.30 -4.68 13.91
CA VAL A 175 -2.27 -3.93 14.76
C VAL A 175 -1.61 -3.55 16.07
N ALA A 176 -0.97 -4.49 16.76
CA ALA A 176 -0.26 -4.24 18.01
C ALA A 176 0.93 -3.29 17.80
N ALA A 177 1.74 -3.50 16.75
CA ALA A 177 2.88 -2.66 16.44
C ALA A 177 2.47 -1.20 16.15
N LEU A 178 1.40 -0.99 15.39
CA LEU A 178 0.84 0.34 15.11
C LEU A 178 0.33 1.00 16.38
N ALA A 179 -0.48 0.30 17.18
CA ALA A 179 -1.07 0.84 18.39
C ALA A 179 0.01 1.25 19.42
N GLU A 180 1.02 0.41 19.62
CA GLU A 180 2.10 0.68 20.55
C GLU A 180 2.95 1.89 20.11
N ASN A 181 3.42 1.91 18.88
CA ASN A 181 4.28 2.98 18.38
C ASN A 181 3.54 4.33 18.29
N LEU A 182 2.30 4.35 17.85
CA LEU A 182 1.48 5.56 17.85
C LEU A 182 1.27 6.11 19.27
N ARG A 183 1.04 5.24 20.27
CA ARG A 183 0.95 5.66 21.67
C ARG A 183 2.27 6.23 22.18
N ARG A 184 3.41 5.66 21.81
CA ARG A 184 4.75 6.22 22.13
C ARG A 184 4.91 7.63 21.60
N MET A 185 4.41 7.92 20.41
CA MET A 185 4.39 9.25 19.81
C MET A 185 3.32 10.19 20.42
N GLY A 186 2.52 9.70 21.37
CA GLY A 186 1.48 10.48 22.06
C GLY A 186 0.12 10.49 21.40
N ALA A 187 -0.14 9.64 20.40
CA ALA A 187 -1.46 9.46 19.83
C ALA A 187 -2.38 8.68 20.76
N LYS A 188 -3.67 8.97 20.70
CA LYS A 188 -4.71 8.16 21.36
C LYS A 188 -5.16 7.06 20.42
N VAL A 189 -4.96 5.83 20.84
CA VAL A 189 -5.25 4.63 20.03
C VAL A 189 -6.04 3.64 20.86
N GLU A 190 -7.19 3.23 20.33
CA GLU A 190 -7.97 2.09 20.77
C GLU A 190 -7.62 0.89 19.88
N GLU A 191 -6.94 -0.08 20.46
CA GLU A 191 -6.63 -1.35 19.79
C GLU A 191 -7.83 -2.30 19.90
N ARG A 192 -8.13 -3.02 18.81
CA ARG A 192 -9.24 -3.98 18.73
C ARG A 192 -8.76 -5.33 18.18
N PRO A 193 -9.51 -6.42 18.39
CA PRO A 193 -9.10 -7.74 17.88
C PRO A 193 -8.95 -7.79 16.36
N ASP A 194 -9.70 -6.97 15.63
CA ASP A 194 -9.80 -6.94 14.18
C ASP A 194 -9.34 -5.61 13.54
N GLY A 195 -8.63 -4.76 14.30
CA GLY A 195 -8.19 -3.48 13.81
C GLY A 195 -7.84 -2.48 14.91
N LEU A 196 -7.97 -1.21 14.63
CA LEU A 196 -7.69 -0.13 15.59
C LEU A 196 -8.46 1.15 15.23
N ARG A 197 -8.61 2.03 16.22
CA ARG A 197 -9.05 3.41 16.02
C ARG A 197 -7.98 4.36 16.52
N VAL A 198 -7.60 5.29 15.69
CA VAL A 198 -6.66 6.37 15.99
C VAL A 198 -7.43 7.68 15.99
N GLU A 199 -7.38 8.44 17.08
CA GLU A 199 -8.00 9.77 17.14
C GLU A 199 -7.22 10.77 16.29
N GLY A 200 -7.95 11.66 15.62
CA GLY A 200 -7.38 12.80 14.91
C GLY A 200 -6.88 13.88 15.88
N ARG A 201 -5.86 14.62 15.48
CA ARG A 201 -5.29 15.74 16.25
C ARG A 201 -5.06 16.95 15.35
N PRO A 202 -6.13 17.63 14.89
CA PRO A 202 -6.01 18.71 13.90
C PRO A 202 -5.16 19.90 14.39
N ALA A 203 -5.04 20.10 15.70
CA ALA A 203 -4.28 21.21 16.30
C ALA A 203 -3.04 20.76 17.08
N GLY A 204 -2.71 19.45 17.10
CA GLY A 204 -1.59 18.93 17.88
C GLY A 204 -0.61 18.15 17.02
N ARG A 205 0.67 18.27 17.34
CA ARG A 205 1.71 17.46 16.71
C ARG A 205 2.03 16.25 17.56
N LEU A 206 2.33 15.13 16.91
CA LEU A 206 2.96 14.00 17.58
C LEU A 206 4.36 14.42 18.07
N ARG A 207 4.87 13.68 19.04
CA ARG A 207 6.26 13.81 19.48
C ARG A 207 7.08 12.70 18.87
N GLY A 208 8.30 13.02 18.46
CA GLY A 208 9.28 12.04 18.08
C GLY A 208 9.50 11.01 19.18
N ALA A 209 9.69 9.76 18.80
CA ALA A 209 9.84 8.64 19.72
C ALA A 209 10.75 7.58 19.14
N GLU A 210 11.16 6.64 19.99
CA GLU A 210 11.84 5.44 19.54
C GLU A 210 10.78 4.41 19.07
N ILE A 211 10.83 4.05 17.80
CA ILE A 211 9.90 3.18 17.11
C ILE A 211 10.49 1.77 17.01
N ASP A 212 9.70 0.78 17.38
CA ASP A 212 10.00 -0.62 17.17
C ASP A 212 9.10 -1.20 16.07
N PRO A 213 9.61 -1.38 14.85
CA PRO A 213 8.85 -1.95 13.75
C PRO A 213 8.68 -3.46 13.87
N ARG A 214 9.30 -4.13 14.82
CA ARG A 214 9.28 -5.59 14.98
C ARG A 214 9.73 -6.35 13.73
N GLY A 215 10.70 -5.78 12.99
CA GLY A 215 11.20 -6.33 11.74
C GLY A 215 10.27 -6.16 10.52
N ASP A 216 9.15 -5.46 10.68
CA ASP A 216 8.19 -5.23 9.60
C ASP A 216 8.52 -3.94 8.83
N HIS A 217 8.85 -4.10 7.55
CA HIS A 217 9.24 -3.02 6.65
C HIS A 217 8.13 -1.96 6.50
N ARG A 218 6.84 -2.37 6.46
CA ARG A 218 5.73 -1.41 6.31
C ARG A 218 5.52 -0.57 7.56
N ILE A 219 5.74 -1.15 8.74
CA ILE A 219 5.71 -0.40 10.01
C ILE A 219 6.88 0.58 10.04
N ALA A 220 8.10 0.15 9.70
CA ALA A 220 9.26 1.02 9.66
C ALA A 220 9.05 2.24 8.75
N MET A 221 8.60 2.00 7.51
CA MET A 221 8.35 3.07 6.53
C MET A 221 7.18 3.98 6.93
N ALA A 222 6.09 3.42 7.48
CA ALA A 222 4.94 4.22 7.92
C ALA A 222 5.30 5.18 9.05
N PHE A 223 6.12 4.74 10.02
CA PHE A 223 6.57 5.59 11.11
C PHE A 223 7.69 6.56 10.71
N ALA A 224 8.47 6.25 9.67
CA ALA A 224 9.38 7.24 9.07
C ALA A 224 8.59 8.44 8.52
N VAL A 225 7.50 8.16 7.78
CA VAL A 225 6.60 9.21 7.28
C VAL A 225 5.91 9.95 8.42
N ALA A 226 5.36 9.24 9.40
CA ALA A 226 4.74 9.88 10.58
C ALA A 226 5.73 10.78 11.32
N GLY A 227 7.02 10.38 11.39
CA GLY A 227 8.09 11.16 12.00
C GLY A 227 8.31 12.53 11.34
N LEU A 228 8.05 12.67 10.04
CA LEU A 228 8.19 13.96 9.33
C LEU A 228 7.25 15.05 9.87
N GLY A 229 6.07 14.66 10.36
CA GLY A 229 5.10 15.59 10.97
C GLY A 229 5.23 15.74 12.48
N ALA A 230 6.13 14.98 13.12
CA ALA A 230 6.30 14.96 14.58
C ALA A 230 7.28 16.06 15.07
N GLU A 231 7.12 16.47 16.32
CA GLU A 231 8.09 17.35 16.99
C GLU A 231 9.23 16.55 17.62
N GLY A 232 10.46 16.98 17.37
CA GLY A 232 11.66 16.32 17.90
C GLY A 232 12.11 15.15 17.03
N GLU A 233 12.97 14.31 17.60
CA GLU A 233 13.62 13.22 16.87
C GLU A 233 12.79 11.93 16.91
N THR A 234 12.60 11.29 15.76
CA THR A 234 12.03 9.94 15.65
C THR A 234 13.13 8.96 15.26
N LYS A 235 13.35 7.94 16.08
CA LYS A 235 14.34 6.89 15.84
C LYS A 235 13.65 5.57 15.53
N ILE A 236 14.04 4.92 14.45
CA ILE A 236 13.46 3.63 14.04
C ILE A 236 14.52 2.55 14.29
N ARG A 237 14.22 1.61 15.20
CA ARG A 237 15.06 0.44 15.44
C ARG A 237 14.99 -0.52 14.25
N GLY A 238 16.13 -1.11 13.88
CA GLY A 238 16.16 -2.10 12.82
C GLY A 238 15.58 -1.57 11.50
N ALA A 239 15.83 -0.29 11.19
CA ALA A 239 15.32 0.40 10.00
C ALA A 239 15.71 -0.32 8.69
N GLU A 240 16.78 -1.12 8.70
CA GLU A 240 17.23 -1.95 7.60
C GLU A 240 16.18 -2.97 7.12
N CYS A 241 15.18 -3.30 7.93
CA CYS A 241 14.05 -4.16 7.52
C CYS A 241 13.27 -3.57 6.32
N ALA A 242 13.28 -2.25 6.13
CA ALA A 242 12.70 -1.63 4.93
C ALA A 242 13.34 -2.13 3.63
N GLY A 243 14.61 -2.56 3.69
CA GLY A 243 15.34 -3.11 2.55
C GLY A 243 14.75 -4.38 1.93
N VAL A 244 13.82 -5.05 2.62
CA VAL A 244 13.11 -6.22 2.09
C VAL A 244 12.25 -5.84 0.88
N SER A 245 11.62 -4.67 0.89
CA SER A 245 10.74 -4.21 -0.19
C SER A 245 11.20 -2.94 -0.87
N TYR A 246 11.96 -2.09 -0.17
CA TYR A 246 12.45 -0.83 -0.71
C TYR A 246 13.84 -0.48 -0.13
N PRO A 247 14.92 -1.00 -0.69
CA PRO A 247 16.28 -0.81 -0.14
C PRO A 247 16.71 0.66 -0.02
N GLU A 248 16.24 1.52 -0.91
CA GLU A 248 16.64 2.94 -0.98
C GLU A 248 15.67 3.88 -0.25
N PHE A 249 14.64 3.37 0.42
CA PHE A 249 13.55 4.15 0.99
C PHE A 249 14.01 5.33 1.84
N PHE A 250 14.83 5.09 2.84
CA PHE A 250 15.28 6.15 3.78
C PHE A 250 16.12 7.21 3.07
N LYS A 251 17.02 6.78 2.19
CA LYS A 251 17.86 7.70 1.40
C LYS A 251 17.01 8.60 0.49
N GLU A 252 15.98 8.05 -0.14
CA GLU A 252 15.07 8.84 -0.98
C GLU A 252 14.18 9.77 -0.15
N LEU A 253 13.68 9.30 0.99
CA LEU A 253 12.87 10.12 1.90
C LEU A 253 13.67 11.32 2.40
N GLU A 254 14.91 11.14 2.86
CA GLU A 254 15.82 12.22 3.26
C GLU A 254 16.04 13.21 2.12
N ARG A 255 16.42 12.72 0.94
CA ARG A 255 16.66 13.57 -0.25
C ARG A 255 15.46 14.44 -0.62
N LEU A 256 14.24 13.95 -0.44
CA LEU A 256 13.02 14.67 -0.77
C LEU A 256 12.59 15.63 0.34
N ALA A 257 12.90 15.32 1.62
CA ALA A 257 12.55 16.15 2.77
C ALA A 257 13.48 17.37 2.95
N GLU A 258 14.70 17.35 2.38
CA GLU A 258 15.68 18.44 2.46
C GLU A 258 15.42 19.60 1.47
N ARG A 259 14.36 19.57 0.66
CA ARG A 259 14.11 20.55 -0.41
C ARG A 259 13.03 21.55 -0.07
#